data_a402d4f8d82cc173eda23104b57d8555
#
_entry.id   a402d4f8d82cc173eda23104b57d8555
#
_cell.length_a   1.000
_cell.length_b   1.000
_cell.length_c   1.000
_cell.angle_alpha   90.00
_cell.angle_beta   90.00
_cell.angle_gamma   90.00
#
_symmetry.space_group_name_H-M   'P 1'
#
loop_
_entity.id
_entity.type
_entity.pdbx_description
1 polymer ?
#
loop_
_entity_poly.entity_id
_entity_poly.type
_entity_poly.pdbx_seq_one_letter_code
_entity_poly.pdbx_strand_id
1 'polypeptide(L)'
;YSRQSGLHVESIATISDAGHAHDRQQAYYQVDPRVDHCARGTTSLMWSSAEQYEHPRSTQMMRDAHDFGLRAGIYAPVHSMDGRFSLVCTSLRNVPQTEAVDLVRHAAPLLPALAAHAHEALLRLLPGGQEAPALLTRRERECLQWAAVGKTSWEIGLVLHIAERTVNFHLSNAMTKLGSHSRQHAIVKALMQGLIGL
;
A
#
# COMPACT_ATOMS: atom_id res chain seq x y z
N TYR A 1 2.24 8.11 18.29
CA TYR A 1 0.89 7.53 18.34
C TYR A 1 0.97 6.12 17.78
N SER A 2 1.04 5.15 18.68
CA SER A 2 1.01 3.71 18.36
C SER A 2 -0.41 3.36 17.95
N ARG A 3 -0.69 3.21 16.66
CA ARG A 3 -1.83 2.42 16.20
C ARG A 3 -1.37 0.98 16.07
N GLN A 4 -1.72 0.17 17.05
CA GLN A 4 -1.87 -1.26 16.92
C GLN A 4 -3.09 -1.55 16.02
N SER A 5 -2.95 -1.36 14.75
CA SER A 5 -3.79 -2.02 13.75
C SER A 5 -2.92 -3.14 13.21
N GLY A 6 -3.39 -4.40 13.31
CA GLY A 6 -2.65 -5.57 12.86
C GLY A 6 -2.26 -5.43 11.39
N LEU A 7 -1.07 -4.88 11.13
CA LEU A 7 -0.47 -4.85 9.81
C LEU A 7 -0.12 -6.29 9.47
N HIS A 8 -0.88 -6.89 8.58
CA HIS A 8 -0.48 -8.16 7.99
C HIS A 8 0.63 -7.85 6.98
N VAL A 9 1.87 -8.17 7.34
CA VAL A 9 3.05 -7.97 6.49
C VAL A 9 3.38 -9.29 5.81
N GLU A 10 3.13 -9.38 4.52
CA GLU A 10 3.64 -10.46 3.68
C GLU A 10 4.92 -9.97 3.00
N SER A 11 5.99 -10.76 3.07
CA SER A 11 7.25 -10.42 2.43
C SER A 11 7.78 -11.57 1.61
N ILE A 12 8.21 -11.25 0.37
CA ILE A 12 8.92 -12.16 -0.52
C ILE A 12 10.31 -11.58 -0.72
N ALA A 13 11.34 -12.37 -0.49
CA ALA A 13 12.71 -11.92 -0.64
C ALA A 13 13.54 -12.89 -1.46
N THR A 14 14.47 -12.34 -2.24
CA THR A 14 15.51 -13.06 -2.99
C THR A 14 16.88 -12.98 -2.31
N ILE A 15 16.95 -12.34 -1.15
CA ILE A 15 18.14 -12.34 -0.30
C ILE A 15 18.32 -13.69 0.40
N SER A 16 19.53 -13.97 0.92
CA SER A 16 19.78 -15.22 1.63
C SER A 16 18.78 -15.43 2.76
N ASP A 17 18.32 -16.67 2.92
CA ASP A 17 17.33 -17.06 3.95
C ASP A 17 17.73 -16.55 5.35
N ALA A 18 19.01 -16.58 5.68
CA ALA A 18 19.53 -16.10 6.97
C ALA A 18 19.33 -14.60 7.16
N GLY A 19 19.64 -13.77 6.16
CA GLY A 19 19.47 -12.32 6.26
C GLY A 19 17.99 -11.91 6.33
N HIS A 20 17.15 -12.57 5.55
CA HIS A 20 15.71 -12.33 5.57
C HIS A 20 15.06 -12.80 6.88
N ALA A 21 15.45 -13.96 7.39
CA ALA A 21 14.99 -14.46 8.69
C ALA A 21 15.40 -13.52 9.83
N HIS A 22 16.63 -13.01 9.80
CA HIS A 22 17.13 -12.06 10.79
C HIS A 22 16.32 -10.74 10.77
N ASP A 23 16.12 -10.15 9.60
CA ASP A 23 15.33 -8.92 9.42
C ASP A 23 13.90 -9.07 9.96
N ARG A 24 13.24 -10.19 9.63
CA ARG A 24 11.90 -10.52 10.15
C ARG A 24 11.89 -10.73 11.65
N GLN A 25 12.87 -11.43 12.21
CA GLN A 25 13.00 -11.69 13.65
C GLN A 25 13.20 -10.38 14.42
N GLN A 26 14.00 -9.47 13.89
CA GLN A 26 14.27 -8.17 14.51
C GLN A 26 13.14 -7.15 14.28
N ALA A 27 12.20 -7.45 13.36
CA ALA A 27 11.12 -6.55 12.95
C ALA A 27 11.61 -5.14 12.58
N TYR A 28 12.72 -5.06 11.81
CA TYR A 28 13.35 -3.80 11.46
C TYR A 28 12.46 -2.86 10.67
N TYR A 29 11.46 -3.38 9.96
CA TYR A 29 10.43 -2.58 9.29
C TYR A 29 9.67 -1.61 10.21
N GLN A 30 9.66 -1.87 11.53
CA GLN A 30 9.02 -1.00 12.53
C GLN A 30 9.87 0.21 12.95
N VAL A 31 11.18 0.11 12.74
CA VAL A 31 12.17 1.11 13.17
C VAL A 31 12.96 1.71 12.02
N ASP A 32 12.75 1.22 10.82
CA ASP A 32 13.36 1.75 9.61
C ASP A 32 12.66 3.05 9.18
N PRO A 33 13.30 4.22 9.29
CA PRO A 33 12.68 5.49 8.94
C PRO A 33 12.34 5.59 7.45
N ARG A 34 12.97 4.76 6.62
CA ARG A 34 12.71 4.69 5.17
C ARG A 34 11.37 4.04 4.87
N VAL A 35 10.95 3.06 5.67
CA VAL A 35 9.62 2.45 5.57
C VAL A 35 8.54 3.48 5.90
N ASP A 36 8.72 4.27 6.98
CA ASP A 36 7.79 5.33 7.35
C ASP A 36 7.72 6.44 6.29
N HIS A 37 8.87 6.85 5.74
CA HIS A 37 8.93 7.80 4.62
C HIS A 37 8.15 7.29 3.41
N CYS A 38 8.39 6.06 2.99
CA CYS A 38 7.73 5.44 1.85
C CYS A 38 6.23 5.20 2.08
N ALA A 39 5.81 4.93 3.31
CA ALA A 39 4.39 4.76 3.66
C ALA A 39 3.59 6.07 3.51
N ARG A 40 4.24 7.22 3.60
CA ARG A 40 3.62 8.56 3.50
C ARG A 40 3.85 9.23 2.15
N GLY A 41 4.80 8.75 1.36
CA GLY A 41 5.20 9.35 0.09
C GLY A 41 5.16 8.38 -1.07
N THR A 42 5.25 8.91 -2.28
CA THR A 42 5.27 8.12 -3.52
C THR A 42 6.65 8.08 -4.17
N THR A 43 7.62 8.82 -3.61
CA THR A 43 8.97 8.90 -4.15
C THR A 43 9.85 7.78 -3.63
N SER A 44 10.64 7.20 -4.54
CA SER A 44 11.66 6.22 -4.15
C SER A 44 12.76 6.86 -3.33
N LEU A 45 13.30 6.11 -2.38
CA LEU A 45 14.37 6.54 -1.49
C LEU A 45 15.59 5.63 -1.66
N MET A 46 16.73 6.20 -2.04
CA MET A 46 18.01 5.49 -2.04
C MET A 46 18.54 5.40 -0.61
N TRP A 47 19.26 4.34 -0.31
CA TRP A 47 19.93 4.14 0.96
C TRP A 47 21.36 3.59 0.77
N SER A 48 22.17 3.79 1.78
CA SER A 48 23.55 3.32 1.85
C SER A 48 23.85 2.78 3.25
N SER A 49 24.57 1.67 3.35
CA SER A 49 24.96 1.11 4.65
C SER A 49 25.95 2.00 5.43
N ALA A 50 26.46 3.05 4.79
CA ALA A 50 27.27 4.08 5.44
C ALA A 50 26.44 5.16 6.15
N GLU A 51 25.11 5.18 5.99
CA GLU A 51 24.23 6.13 6.67
C GLU A 51 24.22 5.90 8.18
N GLN A 52 24.16 7.00 8.93
CA GLN A 52 24.06 6.98 10.38
C GLN A 52 22.68 7.46 10.80
N TYR A 53 22.13 6.82 11.82
CA TYR A 53 20.84 7.16 12.38
C TYR A 53 20.99 7.51 13.87
N GLU A 54 20.19 8.46 14.34
CA GLU A 54 20.18 8.84 15.77
C GLU A 54 19.57 7.72 16.64
N HIS A 55 18.59 7.00 16.09
CA HIS A 55 17.91 5.95 16.85
C HIS A 55 18.77 4.69 16.93
N PRO A 56 19.06 4.15 18.16
CA PRO A 56 19.98 3.04 18.34
C PRO A 56 19.62 1.76 17.56
N ARG A 57 18.33 1.42 17.47
CA ARG A 57 17.87 0.24 16.72
C ARG A 57 18.02 0.41 15.20
N SER A 58 17.82 1.63 14.66
CA SER A 58 18.06 1.92 13.25
C SER A 58 19.57 1.87 12.92
N THR A 59 20.42 2.32 13.82
CA THR A 59 21.86 2.16 13.71
C THR A 59 22.29 0.69 13.73
N GLN A 60 21.69 -0.12 14.60
CA GLN A 60 21.97 -1.58 14.63
C GLN A 60 21.52 -2.25 13.34
N MET A 61 20.34 -1.94 12.85
CA MET A 61 19.84 -2.41 11.54
C MET A 61 20.84 -2.16 10.41
N MET A 62 21.44 -0.98 10.37
CA MET A 62 22.45 -0.64 9.33
C MET A 62 23.76 -1.41 9.50
N ARG A 63 24.18 -1.68 10.74
CA ARG A 63 25.33 -2.55 11.02
C ARG A 63 25.07 -3.97 10.55
N ASP A 64 23.91 -4.52 10.92
CA ASP A 64 23.51 -5.87 10.50
C ASP A 64 23.45 -5.97 8.98
N ALA A 65 22.83 -4.98 8.31
CA ALA A 65 22.81 -4.91 6.85
C ALA A 65 24.23 -4.94 6.24
N HIS A 66 25.14 -4.15 6.81
CA HIS A 66 26.54 -4.15 6.40
C HIS A 66 27.22 -5.50 6.61
N ASP A 67 26.99 -6.16 7.76
CA ASP A 67 27.56 -7.47 8.11
C ASP A 67 27.03 -8.59 7.21
N PHE A 68 25.78 -8.47 6.74
CA PHE A 68 25.22 -9.33 5.70
C PHE A 68 25.71 -8.95 4.27
N GLY A 69 26.64 -8.01 4.15
CA GLY A 69 27.26 -7.61 2.89
C GLY A 69 26.43 -6.63 2.06
N LEU A 70 25.30 -6.13 2.59
CA LEU A 70 24.49 -5.13 1.90
C LEU A 70 25.19 -3.78 1.93
N ARG A 71 25.24 -3.09 0.80
CA ARG A 71 25.99 -1.82 0.67
C ARG A 71 25.11 -0.63 0.37
N ALA A 72 24.24 -0.74 -0.59
CA ALA A 72 23.32 0.30 -0.99
C ALA A 72 22.07 -0.31 -1.64
N GLY A 73 21.01 0.44 -1.75
CA GLY A 73 19.79 -0.01 -2.40
C GLY A 73 18.76 1.09 -2.56
N ILE A 74 17.55 0.69 -2.98
CA ILE A 74 16.44 1.58 -3.21
C ILE A 74 15.19 0.99 -2.58
N TYR A 75 14.40 1.83 -1.95
CA TYR A 75 13.04 1.60 -1.51
C TYR A 75 12.09 2.27 -2.50
N ALA A 76 11.24 1.50 -3.15
CA ALA A 76 10.23 2.01 -4.08
C ALA A 76 8.83 1.69 -3.57
N PRO A 77 8.08 2.70 -3.10
CA PRO A 77 6.72 2.52 -2.62
C PRO A 77 5.73 2.36 -3.77
N VAL A 78 4.71 1.53 -3.56
CA VAL A 78 3.53 1.45 -4.42
C VAL A 78 2.29 1.53 -3.54
N HIS A 79 1.48 2.55 -3.78
CA HIS A 79 0.20 2.75 -3.10
C HIS A 79 -0.93 2.39 -4.05
N SER A 80 -1.78 1.46 -3.64
CA SER A 80 -2.98 1.10 -4.39
C SER A 80 -4.16 1.97 -3.97
N MET A 81 -5.09 2.19 -4.89
CA MET A 81 -6.31 2.96 -4.62
C MET A 81 -7.20 2.32 -3.55
N ASP A 82 -7.08 1.02 -3.32
CA ASP A 82 -7.77 0.27 -2.27
C ASP A 82 -7.13 0.40 -0.88
N GLY A 83 -6.12 1.27 -0.75
CA GLY A 83 -5.40 1.53 0.49
C GLY A 83 -4.31 0.51 0.81
N ARG A 84 -4.02 -0.44 -0.06
CA ARG A 84 -2.87 -1.33 0.09
C ARG A 84 -1.57 -0.58 -0.19
N PHE A 85 -0.55 -0.95 0.55
CA PHE A 85 0.80 -0.41 0.41
C PHE A 85 1.77 -1.57 0.18
N SER A 86 2.58 -1.46 -0.85
CA SER A 86 3.70 -2.36 -1.11
C SER A 86 5.00 -1.57 -1.14
N LEU A 87 6.06 -2.20 -0.68
CA LEU A 87 7.39 -1.63 -0.69
C LEU A 87 8.33 -2.61 -1.38
N VAL A 88 8.84 -2.23 -2.53
CA VAL A 88 9.88 -3.00 -3.22
C VAL A 88 11.24 -2.47 -2.79
N CYS A 89 11.99 -3.32 -2.11
CA CYS A 89 13.34 -3.01 -1.65
C CYS A 89 14.34 -3.77 -2.50
N THR A 90 15.34 -3.07 -3.01
CA THR A 90 16.49 -3.67 -3.67
C THR A 90 17.77 -3.36 -2.93
N SER A 91 18.74 -4.23 -3.03
CA SER A 91 20.06 -4.02 -2.42
C SER A 91 21.17 -4.67 -3.23
N LEU A 92 22.32 -4.02 -3.24
CA LEU A 92 23.56 -4.54 -3.79
C LEU A 92 24.40 -5.15 -2.67
N ARG A 93 25.00 -6.29 -2.94
CA ARG A 93 25.80 -7.07 -1.98
C ARG A 93 27.20 -7.30 -2.52
N ASN A 94 28.15 -7.35 -1.58
CA ASN A 94 29.52 -7.80 -1.83
C ASN A 94 30.25 -7.04 -2.98
N VAL A 95 29.91 -5.76 -3.14
CA VAL A 95 30.57 -4.84 -4.05
C VAL A 95 31.17 -3.67 -3.24
N PRO A 96 32.18 -2.95 -3.76
CA PRO A 96 32.68 -1.75 -3.08
C PRO A 96 31.56 -0.73 -2.83
N GLN A 97 31.61 -0.03 -1.69
CA GLN A 97 30.56 0.91 -1.29
C GLN A 97 30.31 2.00 -2.33
N THR A 98 31.35 2.57 -2.91
CA THR A 98 31.25 3.60 -3.94
C THR A 98 30.59 3.10 -5.21
N GLU A 99 30.96 1.91 -5.66
CA GLU A 99 30.37 1.26 -6.82
C GLU A 99 28.88 0.93 -6.58
N ALA A 100 28.54 0.45 -5.38
CA ALA A 100 27.15 0.17 -5.00
C ALA A 100 26.28 1.42 -5.10
N VAL A 101 26.75 2.55 -4.58
CA VAL A 101 26.03 3.83 -4.62
C VAL A 101 25.83 4.32 -6.06
N ASP A 102 26.86 4.20 -6.90
CA ASP A 102 26.77 4.63 -8.30
C ASP A 102 25.82 3.75 -9.12
N LEU A 103 25.87 2.44 -8.94
CA LEU A 103 24.94 1.51 -9.59
C LEU A 103 23.49 1.77 -9.17
N VAL A 104 23.25 1.99 -7.88
CA VAL A 104 21.92 2.32 -7.34
C VAL A 104 21.41 3.63 -7.95
N ARG A 105 22.26 4.65 -8.06
CA ARG A 105 21.88 5.94 -8.66
C ARG A 105 21.47 5.80 -10.12
N HIS A 106 22.16 4.96 -10.88
CA HIS A 106 21.81 4.69 -12.28
C HIS A 106 20.53 3.87 -12.42
N ALA A 107 20.26 2.94 -11.50
CA ALA A 107 19.08 2.11 -11.51
C ALA A 107 17.81 2.82 -10.97
N ALA A 108 18.00 3.87 -10.17
CA ALA A 108 16.90 4.55 -9.47
C ALA A 108 15.73 4.97 -10.37
N PRO A 109 15.92 5.49 -11.59
CA PRO A 109 14.82 5.88 -12.46
C PRO A 109 13.96 4.72 -12.96
N LEU A 110 14.49 3.50 -12.97
CA LEU A 110 13.78 2.30 -13.48
C LEU A 110 12.99 1.58 -12.40
N LEU A 111 13.37 1.76 -11.15
CA LEU A 111 12.80 0.98 -10.05
C LEU A 111 11.32 1.25 -9.76
N PRO A 112 10.78 2.46 -9.88
CA PRO A 112 9.35 2.70 -9.70
C PRO A 112 8.47 1.90 -10.68
N ALA A 113 8.89 1.80 -11.94
CA ALA A 113 8.20 0.99 -12.93
C ALA A 113 8.26 -0.50 -12.59
N LEU A 114 9.43 -1.00 -12.22
CA LEU A 114 9.59 -2.39 -11.77
C LEU A 114 8.74 -2.67 -10.52
N ALA A 115 8.72 -1.75 -9.56
CA ALA A 115 7.93 -1.89 -8.34
C ALA A 115 6.43 -1.97 -8.63
N ALA A 116 5.92 -1.15 -9.55
CA ALA A 116 4.52 -1.21 -9.97
C ALA A 116 4.16 -2.56 -10.60
N HIS A 117 4.99 -3.08 -11.51
CA HIS A 117 4.78 -4.39 -12.10
C HIS A 117 4.88 -5.53 -11.08
N ALA A 118 5.83 -5.45 -10.15
CA ALA A 118 5.97 -6.43 -9.08
C ALA A 118 4.75 -6.43 -8.16
N HIS A 119 4.25 -5.25 -7.79
CA HIS A 119 3.04 -5.10 -7.00
C HIS A 119 1.83 -5.76 -7.67
N GLU A 120 1.59 -5.46 -8.95
CA GLU A 120 0.51 -6.07 -9.72
C GLU A 120 0.64 -7.60 -9.81
N ALA A 121 1.86 -8.11 -10.00
CA ALA A 121 2.11 -9.55 -10.02
C ALA A 121 1.84 -10.19 -8.66
N LEU A 122 2.26 -9.58 -7.57
CA LEU A 122 2.01 -10.05 -6.21
C LEU A 122 0.52 -10.09 -5.89
N LEU A 123 -0.23 -9.05 -6.25
CA LEU A 123 -1.69 -9.04 -6.04
C LEU A 123 -2.41 -10.18 -6.76
N ARG A 124 -1.86 -10.71 -7.86
CA ARG A 124 -2.42 -11.89 -8.56
C ARG A 124 -2.09 -13.20 -7.86
N LEU A 125 -0.99 -13.27 -7.14
CA LEU A 125 -0.48 -14.50 -6.52
C LEU A 125 -0.96 -14.66 -5.07
N LEU A 126 -1.27 -13.57 -4.39
CA LEU A 126 -1.69 -13.61 -2.99
C LEU A 126 -3.18 -13.97 -2.86
N PRO A 127 -3.55 -14.82 -1.90
CA PRO A 127 -4.95 -15.09 -1.58
C PRO A 127 -5.70 -13.80 -1.21
N GLY A 128 -6.83 -13.52 -1.88
CA GLY A 128 -7.59 -12.28 -1.69
C GLY A 128 -7.01 -11.05 -2.43
N GLY A 129 -5.95 -11.23 -3.22
CA GLY A 129 -5.28 -10.16 -3.97
C GLY A 129 -6.13 -9.53 -5.08
N GLN A 130 -7.13 -10.23 -5.58
CA GLN A 130 -8.09 -9.73 -6.56
C GLN A 130 -9.50 -10.17 -6.16
N GLU A 131 -10.13 -9.47 -5.26
CA GLU A 131 -11.59 -9.42 -5.35
C GLU A 131 -11.93 -8.65 -6.64
N ALA A 132 -12.59 -9.31 -7.57
CA ALA A 132 -13.10 -8.62 -8.76
C ALA A 132 -13.90 -7.38 -8.28
N PRO A 133 -13.64 -6.18 -8.84
CA PRO A 133 -14.32 -4.99 -8.37
C PRO A 133 -15.82 -5.20 -8.45
N ALA A 134 -16.53 -4.91 -7.39
CA ALA A 134 -17.98 -5.06 -7.34
C ALA A 134 -18.61 -4.29 -8.51
N LEU A 135 -19.33 -4.98 -9.39
CA LEU A 135 -19.98 -4.35 -10.54
C LEU A 135 -21.21 -3.58 -10.08
N LEU A 136 -20.99 -2.34 -9.63
CA LEU A 136 -22.08 -1.43 -9.31
C LEU A 136 -22.78 -0.95 -10.59
N THR A 137 -24.10 -1.00 -10.60
CA THR A 137 -24.86 -0.35 -11.66
C THR A 137 -24.69 1.16 -11.60
N ARG A 138 -24.99 1.85 -12.68
CA ARG A 138 -24.94 3.32 -12.72
C ARG A 138 -25.72 3.97 -11.58
N ARG A 139 -26.94 3.49 -11.31
CA ARG A 139 -27.82 4.03 -10.26
C ARG A 139 -27.31 3.73 -8.83
N GLU A 140 -26.73 2.58 -8.60
CA GLU A 140 -26.09 2.25 -7.33
C GLU A 140 -24.90 3.19 -7.07
N ARG A 141 -24.09 3.46 -8.10
CA ARG A 141 -22.95 4.37 -8.03
C ARG A 141 -23.41 5.81 -7.76
N GLU A 142 -24.38 6.32 -8.50
CA GLU A 142 -24.96 7.66 -8.31
C GLU A 142 -25.50 7.83 -6.87
N CYS A 143 -26.25 6.85 -6.36
CA CYS A 143 -26.76 6.89 -4.98
C CYS A 143 -25.63 6.90 -3.95
N LEU A 144 -24.59 6.07 -4.13
CA LEU A 144 -23.44 6.05 -3.23
C LEU A 144 -22.64 7.35 -3.28
N GLN A 145 -22.46 7.96 -4.45
CA GLN A 145 -21.76 9.27 -4.58
C GLN A 145 -22.47 10.36 -3.78
N TRP A 146 -23.79 10.48 -3.95
CA TRP A 146 -24.56 11.47 -3.17
C TRP A 146 -24.58 11.15 -1.67
N ALA A 147 -24.57 9.86 -1.34
CA ALA A 147 -24.43 9.43 0.06
C ALA A 147 -23.07 9.77 0.65
N ALA A 148 -22.01 9.70 -0.15
CA ALA A 148 -20.64 10.03 0.27
C ALA A 148 -20.48 11.52 0.62
N VAL A 149 -21.18 12.41 -0.07
CA VAL A 149 -21.23 13.85 0.26
C VAL A 149 -22.27 14.20 1.34
N GLY A 150 -22.82 13.19 2.02
CA GLY A 150 -23.66 13.40 3.21
C GLY A 150 -25.15 13.57 2.94
N LYS A 151 -25.63 13.37 1.71
CA LYS A 151 -27.05 13.49 1.38
C LYS A 151 -27.89 12.36 2.00
N THR A 152 -29.06 12.69 2.52
CA THR A 152 -30.07 11.72 2.97
C THR A 152 -30.71 11.01 1.77
N SER A 153 -31.39 9.87 1.99
CA SER A 153 -32.07 9.15 0.90
C SER A 153 -33.17 9.99 0.26
N TRP A 154 -33.86 10.81 1.04
CA TRP A 154 -34.84 11.76 0.54
C TRP A 154 -34.23 12.81 -0.39
N GLU A 155 -33.13 13.47 0.04
CA GLU A 155 -32.41 14.46 -0.79
C GLU A 155 -31.85 13.83 -2.07
N ILE A 156 -31.30 12.60 -1.99
CA ILE A 156 -30.85 11.84 -3.15
C ILE A 156 -32.00 11.58 -4.10
N GLY A 157 -33.17 11.24 -3.58
CA GLY A 157 -34.38 11.05 -4.37
C GLY A 157 -34.76 12.30 -5.16
N LEU A 158 -34.68 13.47 -4.53
CA LEU A 158 -34.93 14.76 -5.19
C LEU A 158 -33.91 15.03 -6.32
N VAL A 159 -32.62 14.80 -6.05
CA VAL A 159 -31.52 15.05 -7.02
C VAL A 159 -31.62 14.09 -8.22
N LEU A 160 -31.93 12.82 -7.99
CA LEU A 160 -31.96 11.79 -9.03
C LEU A 160 -33.34 11.62 -9.68
N HIS A 161 -34.35 12.39 -9.23
CA HIS A 161 -35.76 12.31 -9.66
C HIS A 161 -36.33 10.90 -9.51
N ILE A 162 -36.11 10.25 -8.36
CA ILE A 162 -36.64 8.94 -7.99
C ILE A 162 -37.17 8.96 -6.56
N ALA A 163 -38.07 8.02 -6.25
CA ALA A 163 -38.58 7.91 -4.89
C ALA A 163 -37.49 7.51 -3.88
N GLU A 164 -37.58 8.03 -2.66
CA GLU A 164 -36.69 7.67 -1.55
C GLU A 164 -36.54 6.15 -1.36
N ARG A 165 -37.68 5.42 -1.47
CA ARG A 165 -37.68 3.94 -1.42
C ARG A 165 -36.78 3.33 -2.49
N THR A 166 -36.73 3.92 -3.69
CA THR A 166 -35.89 3.46 -4.81
C THR A 166 -34.40 3.75 -4.52
N VAL A 167 -34.09 4.88 -3.89
CA VAL A 167 -32.72 5.19 -3.42
C VAL A 167 -32.27 4.14 -2.40
N ASN A 168 -33.11 3.85 -1.40
CA ASN A 168 -32.80 2.84 -0.38
C ASN A 168 -32.59 1.45 -0.99
N PHE A 169 -33.38 1.09 -2.00
CA PHE A 169 -33.19 -0.14 -2.77
C PHE A 169 -31.81 -0.20 -3.46
N HIS A 170 -31.40 0.87 -4.17
CA HIS A 170 -30.10 0.94 -4.80
C HIS A 170 -28.95 0.92 -3.80
N LEU A 171 -29.05 1.63 -2.69
CA LEU A 171 -28.06 1.59 -1.62
C LEU A 171 -27.94 0.20 -0.99
N SER A 172 -29.05 -0.48 -0.75
CA SER A 172 -29.07 -1.85 -0.20
C SER A 172 -28.39 -2.83 -1.16
N ASN A 173 -28.68 -2.74 -2.46
CA ASN A 173 -28.03 -3.59 -3.47
C ASN A 173 -26.54 -3.31 -3.55
N ALA A 174 -26.14 -2.04 -3.50
CA ALA A 174 -24.74 -1.67 -3.48
C ALA A 174 -24.02 -2.20 -2.23
N MET A 175 -24.65 -2.11 -1.07
CA MET A 175 -24.13 -2.69 0.19
C MET A 175 -23.90 -4.19 0.07
N THR A 176 -24.85 -4.92 -0.50
CA THR A 176 -24.75 -6.38 -0.72
C THR A 176 -23.58 -6.70 -1.66
N LYS A 177 -23.47 -6.00 -2.79
CA LYS A 177 -22.39 -6.20 -3.76
C LYS A 177 -21.01 -5.89 -3.21
N LEU A 178 -20.93 -4.90 -2.33
CA LEU A 178 -19.70 -4.50 -1.64
C LEU A 178 -19.40 -5.35 -0.39
N GLY A 179 -20.24 -6.31 -0.04
CA GLY A 179 -20.10 -7.08 1.20
C GLY A 179 -20.04 -6.18 2.43
N SER A 180 -20.91 -5.16 2.49
CA SER A 180 -20.92 -4.15 3.53
C SER A 180 -22.14 -4.28 4.44
N HIS A 181 -21.94 -4.05 5.73
CA HIS A 181 -23.02 -4.17 6.74
C HIS A 181 -23.64 -2.81 7.12
N SER A 182 -23.11 -1.70 6.61
CA SER A 182 -23.64 -0.36 6.82
C SER A 182 -23.41 0.53 5.61
N ARG A 183 -24.22 1.60 5.50
CA ARG A 183 -24.10 2.61 4.45
C ARG A 183 -22.71 3.27 4.45
N GLN A 184 -22.20 3.62 5.63
CA GLN A 184 -20.88 4.23 5.78
C GLN A 184 -19.76 3.28 5.33
N HIS A 185 -19.84 2.00 5.70
CA HIS A 185 -18.90 0.98 5.28
C HIS A 185 -18.93 0.78 3.76
N ALA A 186 -20.12 0.81 3.13
CA ALA A 186 -20.25 0.73 1.68
C ALA A 186 -19.59 1.93 0.96
N ILE A 187 -19.80 3.14 1.50
CA ILE A 187 -19.17 4.36 0.96
C ILE A 187 -17.64 4.25 1.02
N VAL A 188 -17.09 3.89 2.18
CA VAL A 188 -15.63 3.74 2.34
C VAL A 188 -15.08 2.69 1.38
N LYS A 189 -15.71 1.51 1.28
CA LYS A 189 -15.27 0.47 0.33
C LYS A 189 -15.33 0.95 -1.13
N ALA A 190 -16.40 1.63 -1.52
CA ALA A 190 -16.56 2.14 -2.87
C ALA A 190 -15.52 3.20 -3.23
N LEU A 191 -15.17 4.09 -2.30
CA LEU A 191 -14.09 5.06 -2.46
C LEU A 191 -12.72 4.37 -2.59
N MET A 192 -12.41 3.44 -1.69
CA MET A 192 -11.14 2.70 -1.70
C MET A 192 -10.95 1.86 -2.98
N GLN A 193 -12.03 1.32 -3.53
CA GLN A 193 -12.01 0.56 -4.79
C GLN A 193 -12.09 1.45 -6.04
N GLY A 194 -12.12 2.77 -5.90
CA GLY A 194 -12.24 3.71 -7.02
C GLY A 194 -13.56 3.61 -7.80
N LEU A 195 -14.60 3.01 -7.19
CA LEU A 195 -15.91 2.85 -7.81
C LEU A 195 -16.73 4.13 -7.80
N ILE A 196 -16.46 5.01 -6.84
CA ILE A 196 -17.02 6.37 -6.74
C ILE A 196 -15.89 7.36 -6.41
N GLY A 197 -16.09 8.64 -6.78
CA GLY A 197 -15.25 9.77 -6.40
C GLY A 197 -16.06 10.78 -5.57
N LEU A 198 -15.37 11.68 -4.85
CA LEU A 198 -15.93 12.85 -4.18
C LEU A 198 -15.90 14.06 -5.10
#